data_cd442346dd43d2a24a5434fea2aa44dd
#
_entry.id   cd442346dd43d2a24a5434fea2aa44dd
#
_cell.length_a   1.000
_cell.length_b   1.000
_cell.length_c   1.000
_cell.angle_alpha   90.00
_cell.angle_beta   90.00
_cell.angle_gamma   90.00
#
_symmetry.space_group_name_H-M   'P 1'
#
loop_
_entity.id
_entity.type
_entity.pdbx_description
1 polymer ?
#
loop_
_entity_poly.entity_id
_entity_poly.type
_entity_poly.pdbx_seq_one_letter_code
_entity_poly.pdbx_strand_id
1 'polypeptide(L)'
;MKKIPLHVKIIIAMLLGIIWTFLSENLGILQFNIDWLAPFGDIFMRLLKFIAVPLVLFSIIKGVSGLSNISELGRMGLKTVLLYLSTTCIAVFVGLFLVNQIGPGKNLNIDLKLDQDNIDKISSIQDNYNTKSNESPLQFLVDMVPENIFLSLSDNTSMLQIIFFSLFFAAMLILIPSKKRVHIDNLIDSFYDVFLKMVDVVIKY
;
A
#
# COMPACT_ATOMS: atom_id res chain seq x y z
N MET A 1 -33.43 -8.62 -12.37
CA MET A 1 -32.23 -9.45 -12.07
C MET A 1 -31.43 -8.77 -10.98
N LYS A 2 -31.21 -9.40 -9.82
CA LYS A 2 -30.36 -8.84 -8.76
C LYS A 2 -28.92 -8.76 -9.28
N LYS A 3 -28.35 -7.55 -9.33
CA LYS A 3 -26.96 -7.37 -9.75
C LYS A 3 -26.05 -8.02 -8.71
N ILE A 4 -25.23 -8.98 -9.14
CA ILE A 4 -24.25 -9.64 -8.27
C ILE A 4 -23.29 -8.56 -7.73
N PRO A 5 -23.10 -8.46 -6.40
CA PRO A 5 -22.21 -7.46 -5.81
C PRO A 5 -20.75 -7.71 -6.20
N LEU A 6 -19.96 -6.65 -6.28
CA LEU A 6 -18.58 -6.68 -6.80
C LEU A 6 -17.69 -7.73 -6.08
N HIS A 7 -17.77 -7.82 -4.76
CA HIS A 7 -16.98 -8.78 -3.99
C HIS A 7 -17.26 -10.25 -4.37
N VAL A 8 -18.51 -10.58 -4.67
CA VAL A 8 -18.86 -11.94 -5.12
C VAL A 8 -18.28 -12.22 -6.51
N LYS A 9 -18.29 -11.24 -7.42
CA LYS A 9 -17.65 -11.38 -8.74
C LYS A 9 -16.14 -11.64 -8.60
N ILE A 10 -15.47 -10.91 -7.70
CA ILE A 10 -14.03 -11.08 -7.46
C ILE A 10 -13.73 -12.49 -6.93
N ILE A 11 -14.51 -12.98 -5.96
CA ILE A 11 -14.32 -14.33 -5.42
C ILE A 11 -14.53 -15.40 -6.50
N ILE A 12 -15.59 -15.27 -7.31
CA ILE A 12 -15.85 -16.20 -8.42
C ILE A 12 -14.69 -16.16 -9.43
N ALA A 13 -14.24 -14.97 -9.82
CA ALA A 13 -13.13 -14.82 -10.78
C ALA A 13 -11.84 -15.45 -10.25
N MET A 14 -11.56 -15.28 -8.95
CA MET A 14 -10.38 -15.88 -8.30
C MET A 14 -10.46 -17.41 -8.31
N LEU A 15 -11.62 -18.00 -7.97
CA LEU A 15 -11.81 -19.44 -8.02
C LEU A 15 -11.70 -19.99 -9.45
N LEU A 16 -12.28 -19.31 -10.44
CA LEU A 16 -12.15 -19.68 -11.85
C LEU A 16 -10.67 -19.59 -12.32
N GLY A 17 -9.93 -18.59 -11.89
CA GLY A 17 -8.50 -18.46 -12.19
C GLY A 17 -7.66 -19.62 -11.65
N ILE A 18 -7.93 -20.06 -10.41
CA ILE A 18 -7.27 -21.23 -9.82
C ILE A 18 -7.57 -22.50 -10.62
N ILE A 19 -8.85 -22.73 -10.93
CA ILE A 19 -9.27 -23.89 -11.74
C ILE A 19 -8.59 -23.86 -13.12
N TRP A 20 -8.56 -22.68 -13.76
CA TRP A 20 -7.90 -22.50 -15.05
C TRP A 20 -6.41 -22.82 -15.00
N THR A 21 -5.72 -22.43 -13.94
CA THR A 21 -4.28 -22.73 -13.77
C THR A 21 -4.02 -24.24 -13.76
N PHE A 22 -4.80 -25.01 -12.98
CA PHE A 22 -4.68 -26.47 -12.97
C PHE A 22 -5.01 -27.11 -14.32
N LEU A 23 -6.03 -26.61 -15.03
CA LEU A 23 -6.38 -27.11 -16.36
C LEU A 23 -5.28 -26.80 -17.38
N SER A 24 -4.73 -25.59 -17.35
CA SER A 24 -3.70 -25.17 -18.30
C SER A 24 -2.37 -25.90 -18.12
N GLU A 25 -2.01 -26.27 -16.89
CA GLU A 25 -0.87 -27.13 -16.61
C GLU A 25 -1.03 -28.51 -17.22
N ASN A 26 -2.20 -29.15 -17.00
CA ASN A 26 -2.50 -30.47 -17.57
C ASN A 26 -2.58 -30.46 -19.11
N LEU A 27 -3.00 -29.36 -19.71
CA LEU A 27 -3.11 -29.20 -21.16
C LEU A 27 -1.79 -28.76 -21.84
N GLY A 28 -0.75 -28.45 -21.06
CA GLY A 28 0.54 -27.99 -21.58
C GLY A 28 0.52 -26.60 -22.21
N ILE A 29 -0.49 -25.76 -21.92
CA ILE A 29 -0.67 -24.42 -22.49
C ILE A 29 -0.18 -23.30 -21.54
N LEU A 30 0.74 -23.63 -20.64
CA LEU A 30 1.27 -22.66 -19.65
C LEU A 30 1.90 -21.44 -20.32
N GLN A 31 2.62 -21.66 -21.44
CA GLN A 31 3.25 -20.58 -22.19
C GLN A 31 2.23 -19.58 -22.74
N PHE A 32 1.06 -20.06 -23.21
CA PHE A 32 -0.03 -19.21 -23.65
C PHE A 32 -0.53 -18.29 -22.52
N ASN A 33 -0.61 -18.80 -21.28
CA ASN A 33 -1.03 -18.00 -20.13
C ASN A 33 -0.02 -16.89 -19.83
N ILE A 34 1.28 -17.19 -19.91
CA ILE A 34 2.35 -16.21 -19.65
C ILE A 34 2.35 -15.13 -20.72
N ASP A 35 2.20 -15.49 -21.99
CA ASP A 35 2.34 -14.56 -23.09
C ASP A 35 1.07 -13.72 -23.32
N TRP A 36 -0.12 -14.27 -23.04
CA TRP A 36 -1.38 -13.62 -23.39
C TRP A 36 -2.27 -13.21 -22.22
N LEU A 37 -2.27 -13.98 -21.12
CA LEU A 37 -3.13 -13.68 -19.96
C LEU A 37 -2.42 -12.86 -18.91
N ALA A 38 -1.16 -13.16 -18.59
CA ALA A 38 -0.38 -12.43 -17.58
C ALA A 38 -0.27 -10.93 -17.89
N PRO A 39 -0.08 -10.46 -19.14
CA PRO A 39 -0.01 -9.04 -19.46
C PRO A 39 -1.24 -8.24 -19.04
N PHE A 40 -2.45 -8.83 -19.08
CA PHE A 40 -3.67 -8.15 -18.59
C PHE A 40 -3.63 -7.92 -17.09
N GLY A 41 -3.13 -8.90 -16.33
CA GLY A 41 -2.90 -8.75 -14.89
C GLY A 41 -1.86 -7.67 -14.60
N ASP A 42 -0.78 -7.64 -15.36
CA ASP A 42 0.27 -6.63 -15.22
C ASP A 42 -0.24 -5.21 -15.53
N ILE A 43 -1.05 -5.06 -16.58
CA ILE A 43 -1.70 -3.78 -16.91
C ILE A 43 -2.60 -3.34 -15.75
N PHE A 44 -3.44 -4.23 -15.21
CA PHE A 44 -4.30 -3.92 -14.08
C PHE A 44 -3.50 -3.47 -12.87
N MET A 45 -2.43 -4.19 -12.52
CA MET A 45 -1.55 -3.82 -11.40
C MET A 45 -0.82 -2.48 -11.63
N ARG A 46 -0.40 -2.21 -12.87
CA ARG A 46 0.22 -0.93 -13.22
C ARG A 46 -0.77 0.24 -13.12
N LEU A 47 -2.03 0.03 -13.55
CA LEU A 47 -3.09 1.05 -13.41
C LEU A 47 -3.39 1.36 -11.94
N LEU A 48 -3.46 0.34 -11.08
CA LEU A 48 -3.63 0.56 -9.64
C LEU A 48 -2.46 1.32 -9.03
N LYS A 49 -1.22 0.94 -9.35
CA LYS A 49 0.00 1.63 -8.87
C LYS A 49 0.08 3.07 -9.37
N PHE A 50 -0.31 3.31 -10.62
CA PHE A 50 -0.34 4.65 -11.22
C PHE A 50 -1.27 5.62 -10.49
N ILE A 51 -2.44 5.11 -10.02
CA ILE A 51 -3.43 5.93 -9.32
C ILE A 51 -3.10 6.09 -7.84
N ALA A 52 -2.38 5.13 -7.24
CA ALA A 52 -2.16 5.06 -5.79
C ALA A 52 -1.48 6.32 -5.24
N VAL A 53 -0.38 6.76 -5.83
CA VAL A 53 0.39 7.93 -5.36
C VAL A 53 -0.43 9.21 -5.37
N PRO A 54 -1.03 9.64 -6.49
CA PRO A 54 -1.87 10.84 -6.51
C PRO A 54 -3.08 10.75 -5.59
N LEU A 55 -3.72 9.58 -5.52
CA LEU A 55 -4.90 9.39 -4.66
C LEU A 55 -4.54 9.56 -3.18
N VAL A 56 -3.43 8.96 -2.73
CA VAL A 56 -2.95 9.11 -1.34
C VAL A 56 -2.62 10.57 -1.04
N LEU A 57 -1.89 11.25 -1.95
CA LEU A 57 -1.53 12.65 -1.82
C LEU A 57 -2.78 13.52 -1.59
N PHE A 58 -3.71 13.52 -2.53
CA PHE A 58 -4.89 14.38 -2.47
C PHE A 58 -5.88 13.97 -1.37
N SER A 59 -6.00 12.67 -1.08
CA SER A 59 -6.84 12.16 0.01
C SER A 59 -6.39 12.67 1.38
N ILE A 60 -5.08 12.61 1.65
CA ILE A 60 -4.52 13.09 2.92
C ILE A 60 -4.67 14.60 3.03
N ILE A 61 -4.31 15.34 1.98
CA ILE A 61 -4.43 16.80 1.99
C ILE A 61 -5.88 17.21 2.23
N LYS A 62 -6.83 16.64 1.49
CA LYS A 62 -8.28 16.91 1.65
C LYS A 62 -8.76 16.58 3.07
N GLY A 63 -8.40 15.40 3.59
CA GLY A 63 -8.82 14.96 4.92
C GLY A 63 -8.31 15.86 6.04
N VAL A 64 -7.05 16.26 5.95
CA VAL A 64 -6.38 17.07 6.98
C VAL A 64 -6.72 18.56 6.84
N SER A 65 -6.77 19.11 5.63
CA SER A 65 -7.13 20.53 5.43
C SER A 65 -8.56 20.86 5.83
N GLY A 66 -9.44 19.83 5.90
CA GLY A 66 -10.80 19.98 6.43
C GLY A 66 -10.89 20.22 7.93
N LEU A 67 -9.79 20.07 8.69
CA LEU A 67 -9.78 20.33 10.13
C LEU A 67 -9.85 21.84 10.43
N SER A 68 -10.46 22.18 11.58
CA SER A 68 -10.69 23.55 11.96
C SER A 68 -9.42 24.30 12.36
N ASN A 69 -8.44 23.57 12.95
CA ASN A 69 -7.19 24.15 13.41
C ASN A 69 -6.10 23.08 13.61
N ILE A 70 -4.85 23.55 13.70
CA ILE A 70 -3.67 22.67 13.84
C ILE A 70 -3.63 21.90 15.17
N SER A 71 -4.24 22.44 16.22
CA SER A 71 -4.33 21.76 17.52
C SER A 71 -5.23 20.52 17.44
N GLU A 72 -6.25 20.56 16.63
CA GLU A 72 -7.12 19.41 16.35
C GLU A 72 -6.35 18.31 15.62
N LEU A 73 -5.53 18.67 14.61
CA LEU A 73 -4.64 17.76 13.92
C LEU A 73 -3.68 17.06 14.90
N GLY A 74 -3.01 17.82 15.78
CA GLY A 74 -2.10 17.26 16.78
C GLY A 74 -2.77 16.30 17.75
N ARG A 75 -3.95 16.67 18.26
CA ARG A 75 -4.73 15.82 19.18
C ARG A 75 -5.24 14.55 18.51
N MET A 76 -5.75 14.64 17.29
CA MET A 76 -6.18 13.48 16.52
C MET A 76 -4.98 12.59 16.16
N GLY A 77 -3.87 13.19 15.69
CA GLY A 77 -2.65 12.47 15.35
C GLY A 77 -2.12 11.66 16.53
N LEU A 78 -1.98 12.28 17.72
CA LEU A 78 -1.53 11.58 18.92
C LEU A 78 -2.44 10.40 19.30
N LYS A 79 -3.77 10.61 19.30
CA LYS A 79 -4.74 9.54 19.60
C LYS A 79 -4.61 8.38 18.60
N THR A 80 -4.47 8.70 17.32
CA THR A 80 -4.33 7.71 16.26
C THR A 80 -3.04 6.90 16.43
N VAL A 81 -1.90 7.57 16.68
CA VAL A 81 -0.61 6.89 16.90
C VAL A 81 -0.68 5.96 18.12
N LEU A 82 -1.24 6.43 19.25
CA LEU A 82 -1.40 5.58 20.44
C LEU A 82 -2.29 4.37 20.19
N LEU A 83 -3.38 4.55 19.44
CA LEU A 83 -4.29 3.46 19.08
C LEU A 83 -3.58 2.44 18.17
N TYR A 84 -2.84 2.91 17.15
CA TYR A 84 -2.09 2.01 16.27
C TYR A 84 -0.99 1.26 17.02
N LEU A 85 -0.23 1.92 17.88
CA LEU A 85 0.77 1.25 18.70
C LEU A 85 0.16 0.16 19.58
N SER A 86 -0.97 0.47 20.24
CA SER A 86 -1.66 -0.50 21.10
C SER A 86 -2.17 -1.71 20.31
N THR A 87 -2.83 -1.47 19.17
CA THR A 87 -3.37 -2.56 18.33
C THR A 87 -2.24 -3.37 17.68
N THR A 88 -1.14 -2.75 17.29
CA THR A 88 0.04 -3.45 16.76
C THR A 88 0.69 -4.33 17.82
N CYS A 89 0.90 -3.83 19.04
CA CYS A 89 1.42 -4.65 20.15
C CYS A 89 0.54 -5.87 20.40
N ILE A 90 -0.79 -5.68 20.44
CA ILE A 90 -1.74 -6.80 20.63
C ILE A 90 -1.64 -7.79 19.47
N ALA A 91 -1.63 -7.32 18.23
CA ALA A 91 -1.57 -8.18 17.06
C ALA A 91 -0.27 -9.00 17.02
N VAL A 92 0.88 -8.37 17.32
CA VAL A 92 2.19 -9.05 17.39
C VAL A 92 2.18 -10.09 18.50
N PHE A 93 1.66 -9.76 19.69
CA PHE A 93 1.57 -10.70 20.81
C PHE A 93 0.70 -11.92 20.44
N VAL A 94 -0.48 -11.69 19.87
CA VAL A 94 -1.37 -12.77 19.42
C VAL A 94 -0.70 -13.60 18.31
N GLY A 95 -0.05 -12.97 17.34
CA GLY A 95 0.65 -13.67 16.27
C GLY A 95 1.77 -14.57 16.79
N LEU A 96 2.63 -14.05 17.67
CA LEU A 96 3.70 -14.82 18.29
C LEU A 96 3.16 -15.96 19.16
N PHE A 97 2.11 -15.69 19.92
CA PHE A 97 1.44 -16.72 20.75
C PHE A 97 0.93 -17.87 19.87
N LEU A 98 0.21 -17.57 18.79
CA LEU A 98 -0.32 -18.58 17.86
C LEU A 98 0.79 -19.38 17.19
N VAL A 99 1.83 -18.71 16.68
CA VAL A 99 2.97 -19.39 16.03
C VAL A 99 3.68 -20.33 17.01
N ASN A 100 3.88 -19.92 18.26
CA ASN A 100 4.50 -20.76 19.27
C ASN A 100 3.64 -21.97 19.66
N GLN A 101 2.30 -21.80 19.70
CA GLN A 101 1.38 -22.89 20.04
C GLN A 101 1.20 -23.88 18.89
N ILE A 102 0.99 -23.38 17.68
CA ILE A 102 0.70 -24.21 16.51
C ILE A 102 1.99 -24.85 15.97
N GLY A 103 3.13 -24.13 16.08
CA GLY A 103 4.44 -24.58 15.57
C GLY A 103 4.41 -24.92 14.07
N PRO A 104 3.86 -24.02 13.20
CA PRO A 104 3.78 -24.32 11.78
C PRO A 104 5.20 -24.51 11.23
N GLY A 105 5.51 -25.68 10.73
CA GLY A 105 6.86 -26.00 10.24
C GLY A 105 7.66 -26.99 11.09
N LYS A 106 7.23 -27.32 12.31
CA LYS A 106 7.94 -28.30 13.13
C LYS A 106 8.06 -29.70 12.50
N ASN A 107 7.16 -30.05 11.57
CA ASN A 107 7.09 -31.34 10.89
C ASN A 107 7.37 -31.25 9.37
N LEU A 108 7.83 -30.08 8.89
CA LEU A 108 8.17 -29.91 7.49
C LEU A 108 9.63 -30.35 7.27
N ASN A 109 9.83 -31.64 6.97
CA ASN A 109 11.05 -32.09 6.30
C ASN A 109 11.00 -31.65 4.84
N ILE A 110 11.17 -30.36 4.60
CA ILE A 110 11.35 -29.85 3.25
C ILE A 110 12.83 -29.98 2.95
N ASP A 111 13.19 -30.94 2.09
CA ASP A 111 14.44 -30.85 1.32
C ASP A 111 14.31 -29.59 0.45
N LEU A 112 14.62 -28.45 1.05
CA LEU A 112 14.73 -27.19 0.30
C LEU A 112 15.88 -27.36 -0.69
N LYS A 113 15.58 -27.83 -1.89
CA LYS A 113 16.38 -27.47 -3.06
C LYS A 113 16.18 -25.95 -3.18
N LEU A 114 17.06 -25.23 -2.48
CA LEU A 114 17.12 -23.77 -2.58
C LEU A 114 17.63 -23.48 -4.00
N ASP A 115 16.71 -23.20 -4.91
CA ASP A 115 17.06 -22.62 -6.19
C ASP A 115 17.88 -21.36 -5.93
N GLN A 116 18.88 -21.10 -6.78
CA GLN A 116 19.80 -19.97 -6.64
C GLN A 116 19.03 -18.65 -6.42
N ASP A 117 17.89 -18.49 -7.11
CA ASP A 117 16.99 -17.33 -6.98
C ASP A 117 16.42 -17.13 -5.56
N ASN A 118 16.19 -18.21 -4.82
CA ASN A 118 15.69 -18.15 -3.45
C ASN A 118 16.81 -17.84 -2.46
N ILE A 119 18.02 -18.31 -2.72
CA ILE A 119 19.22 -17.97 -1.94
C ILE A 119 19.53 -16.48 -2.10
N ASP A 120 19.48 -15.95 -3.33
CA ASP A 120 19.73 -14.54 -3.62
C ASP A 120 18.67 -13.62 -2.98
N LYS A 121 17.42 -14.05 -2.93
CA LYS A 121 16.36 -13.33 -2.20
C LYS A 121 16.58 -13.34 -0.68
N ILE A 122 16.96 -14.47 -0.12
CA ILE A 122 17.22 -14.58 1.33
C ILE A 122 18.45 -13.74 1.69
N SER A 123 19.53 -13.79 0.91
CA SER A 123 20.73 -12.99 1.14
C SER A 123 20.43 -11.48 1.03
N SER A 124 19.65 -11.06 0.03
CA SER A 124 19.25 -9.66 -0.11
C SER A 124 18.39 -9.16 1.06
N ILE A 125 17.51 -9.99 1.61
CA ILE A 125 16.73 -9.68 2.81
C ILE A 125 17.65 -9.56 4.03
N GLN A 126 18.62 -10.45 4.16
CA GLN A 126 19.57 -10.48 5.27
C GLN A 126 20.54 -9.29 5.23
N ASP A 127 21.00 -8.89 4.05
CA ASP A 127 21.84 -7.71 3.83
C ASP A 127 21.07 -6.44 4.14
N ASN A 128 19.82 -6.33 3.71
CA ASN A 128 18.92 -5.22 4.05
C ASN A 128 18.66 -5.15 5.56
N TYR A 129 18.52 -6.28 6.25
CA TYR A 129 18.36 -6.32 7.70
C TYR A 129 19.64 -5.86 8.41
N ASN A 130 20.79 -6.36 8.00
CA ASN A 130 22.09 -6.01 8.59
C ASN A 130 22.42 -4.52 8.38
N THR A 131 22.11 -3.96 7.22
CA THR A 131 22.30 -2.54 6.91
C THR A 131 21.42 -1.69 7.82
N LYS A 132 20.13 -2.02 7.92
CA LYS A 132 19.17 -1.29 8.76
C LYS A 132 19.40 -1.45 10.26
N SER A 133 19.95 -2.59 10.71
CA SER A 133 20.26 -2.79 12.14
C SER A 133 21.43 -1.94 12.65
N ASN A 134 22.29 -1.47 11.75
CA ASN A 134 23.41 -0.58 12.05
C ASN A 134 23.06 0.91 11.90
N GLU A 135 21.86 1.24 11.42
CA GLU A 135 21.39 2.62 11.30
C GLU A 135 20.95 3.17 12.67
N SER A 136 21.10 4.48 12.85
CA SER A 136 20.57 5.15 14.04
C SER A 136 19.05 4.94 14.15
N PRO A 137 18.49 4.71 15.37
CA PRO A 137 17.03 4.65 15.55
C PRO A 137 16.28 5.87 15.02
N LEU A 138 16.95 7.00 14.87
CA LEU A 138 16.40 8.23 14.32
C LEU A 138 16.47 8.29 12.78
N GLN A 139 17.20 7.37 12.12
CA GLN A 139 17.32 7.34 10.65
C GLN A 139 15.96 7.21 10.00
N PHE A 140 15.06 6.41 10.59
CA PHE A 140 13.68 6.30 10.12
C PHE A 140 12.95 7.65 10.01
N LEU A 141 13.19 8.57 10.95
CA LEU A 141 12.61 9.92 10.92
C LEU A 141 13.24 10.79 9.82
N VAL A 142 14.53 10.60 9.56
CA VAL A 142 15.22 11.28 8.47
C VAL A 142 14.69 10.81 7.12
N ASP A 143 14.57 9.50 6.94
CA ASP A 143 14.10 8.88 5.70
C ASP A 143 12.63 9.20 5.38
N MET A 144 11.85 9.58 6.40
CA MET A 144 10.47 10.02 6.23
C MET A 144 10.37 11.37 5.52
N VAL A 145 11.39 12.23 5.66
CA VAL A 145 11.40 13.57 5.06
C VAL A 145 11.95 13.49 3.64
N PRO A 146 11.17 13.84 2.60
CA PRO A 146 11.66 13.77 1.23
C PRO A 146 12.72 14.84 0.96
N GLU A 147 13.85 14.46 0.36
CA GLU A 147 14.82 15.42 -0.18
C GLU A 147 14.26 16.15 -1.40
N ASN A 148 13.48 15.42 -2.20
CA ASN A 148 12.82 15.96 -3.39
C ASN A 148 11.45 15.29 -3.57
N ILE A 149 10.38 16.08 -3.41
CA ILE A 149 9.02 15.57 -3.51
C ILE A 149 8.69 14.98 -4.89
N PHE A 150 9.20 15.56 -5.98
CA PHE A 150 8.94 15.04 -7.32
C PHE A 150 9.57 13.66 -7.53
N LEU A 151 10.72 13.42 -6.96
CA LEU A 151 11.37 12.11 -6.98
C LEU A 151 10.52 11.09 -6.19
N SER A 152 10.08 11.47 -5.00
CA SER A 152 9.22 10.60 -4.16
C SER A 152 7.89 10.29 -4.84
N LEU A 153 7.28 11.25 -5.54
CA LEU A 153 6.03 11.04 -6.28
C LEU A 153 6.18 10.10 -7.49
N SER A 154 7.40 9.93 -8.02
CA SER A 154 7.69 9.02 -9.14
C SER A 154 8.02 7.60 -8.69
N ASP A 155 8.20 7.37 -7.38
CA ASP A 155 8.54 6.07 -6.81
C ASP A 155 7.46 5.57 -5.84
N ASN A 156 6.78 4.48 -6.22
CA ASN A 156 5.74 3.86 -5.39
C ASN A 156 6.28 3.25 -4.08
N THR A 157 7.58 3.10 -3.92
CA THR A 157 8.20 2.61 -2.67
C THR A 157 8.35 3.72 -1.63
N SER A 158 8.37 4.97 -2.06
CA SER A 158 8.55 6.17 -1.24
C SER A 158 7.24 6.72 -0.62
N MET A 159 6.23 5.86 -0.41
CA MET A 159 4.91 6.27 0.10
C MET A 159 4.97 7.03 1.43
N LEU A 160 5.88 6.67 2.33
CA LEU A 160 6.03 7.34 3.62
C LEU A 160 6.43 8.82 3.46
N GLN A 161 7.31 9.11 2.52
CA GLN A 161 7.72 10.49 2.18
C GLN A 161 6.54 11.30 1.59
N ILE A 162 5.71 10.66 0.77
CA ILE A 162 4.51 11.28 0.20
C ILE A 162 3.49 11.60 1.30
N ILE A 163 3.28 10.68 2.25
CA ILE A 163 2.41 10.88 3.40
C ILE A 163 2.91 12.06 4.25
N PHE A 164 4.22 12.08 4.56
CA PHE A 164 4.82 13.18 5.32
C PHE A 164 4.60 14.53 4.62
N PHE A 165 4.93 14.61 3.34
CA PHE A 165 4.72 15.83 2.56
C PHE A 165 3.25 16.25 2.55
N SER A 166 2.33 15.31 2.34
CA SER A 166 0.88 15.58 2.31
C SER A 166 0.37 16.16 3.63
N LEU A 167 0.81 15.57 4.74
CA LEU A 167 0.47 16.04 6.09
C LEU A 167 1.05 17.43 6.36
N PHE A 168 2.32 17.65 6.00
CA PHE A 168 2.99 18.93 6.17
C PHE A 168 2.33 20.02 5.31
N PHE A 169 2.06 19.73 4.04
CA PHE A 169 1.37 20.64 3.13
C PHE A 169 -0.03 21.02 3.66
N ALA A 170 -0.82 20.03 4.09
CA ALA A 170 -2.15 20.25 4.63
C ALA A 170 -2.12 21.05 5.94
N ALA A 171 -1.13 20.81 6.82
CA ALA A 171 -0.93 21.60 8.04
C ALA A 171 -0.62 23.06 7.72
N MET A 172 0.22 23.33 6.73
CA MET A 172 0.50 24.70 6.28
C MET A 172 -0.73 25.34 5.64
N LEU A 173 -1.53 24.57 4.91
CA LEU A 173 -2.78 25.07 4.30
C LEU A 173 -3.80 25.49 5.35
N ILE A 174 -3.89 24.80 6.50
CA ILE A 174 -4.76 25.21 7.62
C ILE A 174 -4.35 26.58 8.19
N LEU A 175 -3.07 26.93 8.17
CA LEU A 175 -2.56 28.21 8.68
C LEU A 175 -2.86 29.39 7.74
N ILE A 176 -3.18 29.13 6.48
CA ILE A 176 -3.55 30.18 5.52
C ILE A 176 -5.02 30.61 5.76
N PRO A 177 -5.31 31.93 5.76
CA PRO A 177 -6.68 32.43 5.89
C PRO A 177 -7.62 31.82 4.86
N SER A 178 -8.82 31.42 5.28
CA SER A 178 -9.80 30.69 4.46
C SER A 178 -10.12 31.36 3.11
N LYS A 179 -10.15 32.71 3.09
CA LYS A 179 -10.39 33.47 1.85
C LYS A 179 -9.32 33.25 0.77
N LYS A 180 -8.06 32.97 1.16
CA LYS A 180 -6.96 32.77 0.22
C LYS A 180 -6.84 31.30 -0.19
N ARG A 181 -7.19 30.36 0.69
CA ARG A 181 -7.01 28.91 0.45
C ARG A 181 -8.17 28.28 -0.33
N VAL A 182 -9.34 28.94 -0.41
CA VAL A 182 -10.54 28.37 -1.04
C VAL A 182 -10.31 27.81 -2.45
N HIS A 183 -9.48 28.47 -3.25
CA HIS A 183 -9.17 28.01 -4.60
C HIS A 183 -8.31 26.74 -4.58
N ILE A 184 -7.40 26.63 -3.63
CA ILE A 184 -6.55 25.45 -3.46
C ILE A 184 -7.37 24.28 -2.93
N ASP A 185 -8.23 24.52 -1.94
CA ASP A 185 -9.14 23.50 -1.39
C ASP A 185 -10.04 22.92 -2.49
N ASN A 186 -10.66 23.77 -3.32
CA ASN A 186 -11.51 23.35 -4.44
C ASN A 186 -10.72 22.55 -5.50
N LEU A 187 -9.46 22.93 -5.76
CA LEU A 187 -8.60 22.23 -6.71
C LEU A 187 -8.27 20.82 -6.19
N ILE A 188 -7.90 20.72 -4.90
CA ILE A 188 -7.60 19.45 -4.23
C ILE A 188 -8.83 18.54 -4.25
N ASP A 189 -10.01 19.08 -3.93
CA ASP A 189 -11.27 18.34 -3.97
C ASP A 189 -11.55 17.80 -5.38
N SER A 190 -11.36 18.62 -6.40
CA SER A 190 -11.56 18.21 -7.80
C SER A 190 -10.60 17.12 -8.23
N PHE A 191 -9.31 17.22 -7.89
CA PHE A 191 -8.33 16.17 -8.19
C PHE A 191 -8.65 14.88 -7.45
N TYR A 192 -9.00 14.96 -6.17
CA TYR A 192 -9.40 13.79 -5.39
C TYR A 192 -10.57 13.04 -6.06
N ASP A 193 -11.62 13.77 -6.47
CA ASP A 193 -12.80 13.19 -7.12
C ASP A 193 -12.44 12.54 -8.47
N VAL A 194 -11.53 13.16 -9.25
CA VAL A 194 -11.04 12.56 -10.50
C VAL A 194 -10.30 11.25 -10.24
N PHE A 195 -9.36 11.21 -9.27
CA PHE A 195 -8.62 9.99 -8.97
C PHE A 195 -9.51 8.90 -8.37
N LEU A 196 -10.51 9.25 -7.55
CA LEU A 196 -11.54 8.30 -7.11
C LEU A 196 -12.30 7.70 -8.30
N LYS A 197 -12.66 8.53 -9.27
CA LYS A 197 -13.35 8.07 -10.46
C LYS A 197 -12.48 7.15 -11.33
N MET A 198 -11.17 7.43 -11.41
CA MET A 198 -10.22 6.54 -12.09
C MET A 198 -10.17 5.15 -11.43
N VAL A 199 -10.12 5.09 -10.08
CA VAL A 199 -10.20 3.82 -9.33
C VAL A 199 -11.50 3.08 -9.65
N ASP A 200 -12.63 3.78 -9.62
CA ASP A 200 -13.94 3.21 -9.96
C ASP A 200 -13.96 2.56 -11.35
N VAL A 201 -13.33 3.21 -12.33
CA VAL A 201 -13.24 2.70 -13.70
C VAL A 201 -12.36 1.46 -13.75
N VAL A 202 -11.15 1.51 -13.16
CA VAL A 202 -10.19 0.38 -13.19
C VAL A 202 -10.75 -0.86 -12.46
N ILE A 203 -11.51 -0.68 -11.37
CA ILE A 203 -12.08 -1.83 -10.63
C ILE A 203 -13.30 -2.42 -11.35
N LYS A 204 -14.00 -1.64 -12.16
CA LYS A 204 -15.21 -2.12 -12.86
C LYS A 204 -14.92 -2.90 -14.14
N TYR A 205 -13.77 -2.69 -14.73
CA TYR A 205 -13.34 -3.29 -16.00
C TYR A 205 -12.11 -4.17 -15.81
#